data_876fb2fa1df6c09f38226a750872405d
#
_entry.id   876fb2fa1df6c09f38226a750872405d
#
_cell.length_a   1.000
_cell.length_b   1.000
_cell.length_c   1.000
_cell.angle_alpha   90.00
_cell.angle_beta   90.00
_cell.angle_gamma   90.00
#
_symmetry.space_group_name_H-M   'P 1'
#
loop_
_entity.id
_entity.type
_entity.pdbx_description
1 polymer ?
#
loop_
_entity_poly.entity_id
_entity_poly.type
_entity_poly.pdbx_seq_one_letter_code
_entity_poly.pdbx_strand_id
1 'polypeptide(L)'
;MIDEKYKENVEYIRSTILPQLQEIQRDLAESLPGVNFNVRIDGDTGSVSAHASVFDDTCKVTDSCTANFFHVDYREEMDKEYNKLAEFLKKYLA
;
A
#
# COMPACT_ATOMS: atom_id res chain seq x y z
N MET A 1 -18.01 14.25 -3.57
CA MET A 1 -17.94 14.69 -2.16
C MET A 1 -18.00 13.50 -1.23
N ILE A 2 -17.13 13.45 -0.23
CA ILE A 2 -17.08 12.33 0.71
C ILE A 2 -18.18 12.48 1.75
N ASP A 3 -18.95 11.40 1.97
CA ASP A 3 -19.97 11.38 3.00
C ASP A 3 -19.34 11.61 4.37
N GLU A 4 -20.02 12.36 5.23
CA GLU A 4 -19.53 12.71 6.58
C GLU A 4 -19.13 11.50 7.40
N LYS A 5 -19.87 10.40 7.27
CA LYS A 5 -19.60 9.17 8.02
C LYS A 5 -18.27 8.51 7.67
N TYR A 6 -17.69 8.86 6.52
CA TYR A 6 -16.40 8.29 6.06
C TYR A 6 -15.22 9.20 6.34
N LYS A 7 -15.43 10.38 6.91
CA LYS A 7 -14.33 11.32 7.19
C LYS A 7 -13.26 10.73 8.09
N GLU A 8 -13.64 9.99 9.10
CA GLU A 8 -12.69 9.34 10.00
C GLU A 8 -11.83 8.31 9.26
N ASN A 9 -12.43 7.58 8.33
CA ASN A 9 -11.71 6.61 7.53
C ASN A 9 -10.67 7.29 6.62
N VAL A 10 -11.07 8.39 5.98
CA VAL A 10 -10.15 9.17 5.14
C VAL A 10 -9.00 9.71 5.99
N GLU A 11 -9.30 10.22 7.16
CA GLU A 11 -8.31 10.73 8.12
C GLU A 11 -7.33 9.62 8.53
N TYR A 12 -7.84 8.44 8.85
CA TYR A 12 -7.03 7.30 9.25
C TYR A 12 -6.10 6.88 8.10
N ILE A 13 -6.60 6.81 6.88
CA ILE A 13 -5.80 6.46 5.71
C ILE A 13 -4.67 7.47 5.53
N ARG A 14 -4.98 8.75 5.59
CA ARG A 14 -3.99 9.80 5.36
C ARG A 14 -2.96 9.93 6.47
N SER A 15 -3.39 9.76 7.73
CA SER A 15 -2.51 9.99 8.88
C SER A 15 -1.73 8.75 9.31
N THR A 16 -2.23 7.56 9.01
CA THR A 16 -1.66 6.30 9.49
C THR A 16 -1.19 5.40 8.35
N ILE A 17 -2.07 5.10 7.40
CA ILE A 17 -1.76 4.15 6.32
C ILE A 17 -0.76 4.74 5.33
N LEU A 18 -1.07 5.92 4.79
CA LEU A 18 -0.23 6.52 3.75
C LEU A 18 1.21 6.78 4.20
N PRO A 19 1.48 7.36 5.38
CA PRO A 19 2.86 7.55 5.83
C PRO A 19 3.64 6.25 5.97
N GLN A 20 2.98 5.18 6.43
CA GLN A 20 3.62 3.87 6.55
C GLN A 20 3.97 3.29 5.17
N LEU A 21 3.08 3.45 4.19
CA LEU A 21 3.34 3.00 2.82
C LEU A 21 4.47 3.80 2.19
N GLN A 22 4.54 5.10 2.43
CA GLN A 22 5.61 5.95 1.92
C GLN A 22 6.97 5.59 2.53
N GLU A 23 6.98 5.20 3.80
CA GLU A 23 8.20 4.74 4.46
C GLU A 23 8.70 3.44 3.83
N ILE A 24 7.80 2.49 3.56
CA ILE A 24 8.13 1.25 2.87
C ILE A 24 8.70 1.56 1.48
N GLN A 25 8.07 2.47 0.76
CA GLN A 25 8.51 2.87 -0.58
C GLN A 25 9.94 3.41 -0.57
N ARG A 26 10.26 4.25 0.40
CA ARG A 26 11.60 4.80 0.56
C ARG A 26 12.62 3.71 0.90
N ASP A 27 12.27 2.83 1.84
CA ASP A 27 13.17 1.75 2.27
C ASP A 27 13.47 0.78 1.13
N LEU A 28 12.47 0.45 0.33
CA LEU A 28 12.65 -0.42 -0.83
C LEU A 28 13.52 0.22 -1.90
N ALA A 29 13.37 1.53 -2.12
CA ALA A 29 14.17 2.25 -3.11
C ALA A 29 15.66 2.22 -2.73
N GLU A 30 15.98 2.15 -1.44
CA GLU A 30 17.36 2.14 -0.97
C GLU A 30 17.94 0.73 -0.90
N SER A 31 17.11 -0.30 -0.67
CA SER A 31 17.58 -1.61 -0.23
C SER A 31 17.48 -2.72 -1.26
N LEU A 32 16.54 -2.68 -2.19
CA LEU A 32 16.22 -3.83 -3.02
C LEU A 32 15.99 -3.49 -4.48
N PRO A 33 17.04 -3.61 -5.33
CA PRO A 33 16.81 -3.61 -6.76
C PRO A 33 15.96 -4.83 -7.14
N GLY A 34 15.02 -4.63 -8.04
CA GLY A 34 14.14 -5.71 -8.51
C GLY A 34 12.77 -5.73 -7.85
N VAL A 35 12.51 -4.83 -6.89
CA VAL A 35 11.17 -4.66 -6.32
C VAL A 35 10.67 -3.28 -6.70
N ASN A 36 9.52 -3.23 -7.36
CA ASN A 36 8.84 -1.98 -7.70
C ASN A 36 7.66 -1.80 -6.76
N PHE A 37 7.55 -0.65 -6.12
CA PHE A 37 6.49 -0.36 -5.18
C PHE A 37 5.85 0.97 -5.51
N ASN A 38 4.57 0.93 -5.83
CA ASN A 38 3.80 2.10 -6.22
C ASN A 38 2.68 2.37 -5.22
N VAL A 39 2.52 3.63 -4.84
CA VAL A 39 1.41 4.08 -4.00
C VAL A 39 0.57 5.04 -4.82
N ARG A 40 -0.72 4.76 -4.93
CA ARG A 40 -1.65 5.57 -5.69
C ARG A 40 -2.70 6.17 -4.76
N ILE A 41 -2.92 7.47 -4.89
CA ILE A 41 -3.90 8.21 -4.10
C ILE A 41 -5.04 8.62 -5.02
N ASP A 42 -6.27 8.27 -4.63
CA ASP A 42 -7.47 8.73 -5.33
C ASP A 42 -7.84 10.11 -4.79
N GLY A 43 -7.72 11.13 -5.63
CA GLY A 43 -7.96 12.52 -5.22
C GLY A 43 -9.40 12.81 -4.87
N ASP A 44 -10.35 12.07 -5.42
CA ASP A 44 -11.78 12.33 -5.18
C ASP A 44 -12.26 11.78 -3.85
N THR A 45 -11.79 10.60 -3.48
CA THR A 45 -12.30 9.89 -2.30
C THR A 45 -11.30 9.79 -1.15
N GLY A 46 -10.01 10.04 -1.43
CA GLY A 46 -8.95 9.86 -0.44
C GLY A 46 -8.57 8.40 -0.24
N SER A 47 -9.09 7.51 -1.08
CA SER A 47 -8.69 6.10 -1.06
C SER A 47 -7.26 5.94 -1.57
N VAL A 48 -6.56 4.93 -1.07
CA VAL A 48 -5.16 4.69 -1.41
C VAL A 48 -5.00 3.23 -1.82
N SER A 49 -4.16 2.97 -2.80
CA SER A 49 -3.75 1.61 -3.14
C SER A 49 -2.24 1.51 -3.21
N ALA A 50 -1.70 0.36 -2.83
CA ALA A 50 -0.28 0.06 -2.91
C ALA A 50 -0.09 -1.21 -3.72
N HIS A 51 0.85 -1.19 -4.65
CA HIS A 51 1.15 -2.32 -5.52
C HIS A 51 2.64 -2.60 -5.49
N ALA A 52 2.99 -3.84 -5.12
CA ALA A 52 4.37 -4.30 -5.12
C ALA A 52 4.56 -5.37 -6.19
N SER A 53 5.62 -5.25 -6.99
CA SER A 53 5.98 -6.24 -8.01
C SER A 53 7.43 -6.62 -7.84
N VAL A 54 7.72 -7.92 -7.96
CA VAL A 54 9.08 -8.45 -7.89
C VAL A 54 9.48 -8.91 -9.29
N PHE A 55 10.66 -8.50 -9.73
CA PHE A 55 11.18 -8.80 -11.06
C PHE A 55 12.40 -9.70 -10.97
N ASP A 56 12.56 -10.59 -11.95
CA ASP A 56 13.77 -11.38 -12.10
C ASP A 56 14.82 -10.63 -12.93
N ASP A 57 15.96 -11.26 -13.20
CA ASP A 57 17.07 -10.66 -13.95
C ASP A 57 16.69 -10.30 -15.39
N THR A 58 15.60 -10.84 -15.92
CA THR A 58 15.12 -10.56 -17.26
C THR A 58 14.02 -9.51 -17.28
N CYS A 59 13.78 -8.84 -16.15
CA CYS A 59 12.71 -7.83 -15.96
C CYS A 59 11.32 -8.41 -16.08
N LYS A 60 11.17 -9.71 -15.82
CA LYS A 60 9.86 -10.37 -15.82
C LYS A 60 9.30 -10.41 -14.40
N VAL A 61 8.03 -10.08 -14.24
CA VAL A 61 7.36 -10.12 -12.94
C VAL A 61 7.21 -11.57 -12.48
N THR A 62 7.77 -11.88 -11.31
CA THR A 62 7.72 -13.23 -10.73
C THR A 62 6.72 -13.32 -9.58
N ASP A 63 6.39 -12.19 -8.95
CA ASP A 63 5.44 -12.17 -7.84
C ASP A 63 4.89 -10.74 -7.70
N SER A 64 3.69 -10.61 -7.19
CA SER A 64 3.09 -9.29 -6.96
C SER A 64 2.05 -9.34 -5.86
N CYS A 65 1.79 -8.17 -5.26
CA CYS A 65 0.76 -8.02 -4.24
C CYS A 65 0.16 -6.63 -4.33
N THR A 66 -1.17 -6.54 -4.25
CA THR A 66 -1.88 -5.27 -4.24
C THR A 66 -2.69 -5.16 -2.95
N ALA A 67 -2.60 -4.01 -2.29
CA ALA A 67 -3.39 -3.69 -1.12
C ALA A 67 -4.23 -2.45 -1.42
N ASN A 68 -5.52 -2.51 -1.15
CA ASN A 68 -6.44 -1.42 -1.41
C ASN A 68 -7.06 -0.93 -0.10
N PHE A 69 -7.01 0.39 0.10
CA PHE A 69 -7.52 1.03 1.30
C PHE A 69 -8.63 2.00 0.87
N PHE A 70 -9.87 1.50 0.89
CA PHE A 70 -11.02 2.29 0.45
C PHE A 70 -11.62 3.05 1.62
N HIS A 71 -12.03 4.29 1.37
CA HIS A 71 -12.63 5.13 2.41
C HIS A 71 -13.94 4.55 2.97
N VAL A 72 -14.58 3.64 2.23
CA VAL A 72 -15.83 2.99 2.67
C VAL A 72 -15.58 1.71 3.47
N ASP A 73 -14.34 1.25 3.57
CA ASP A 73 -14.01 0.02 4.29
C ASP A 73 -14.02 0.24 5.80
N TYR A 74 -14.24 -0.86 6.52
CA TYR A 74 -14.03 -0.86 7.96
C TYR A 74 -12.53 -0.85 8.25
N ARG A 75 -12.16 -0.31 9.40
CA ARG A 75 -10.76 -0.25 9.82
C ARG A 75 -10.10 -1.63 9.85
N GLU A 76 -10.86 -2.65 10.25
CA GLU A 76 -10.38 -4.04 10.25
C GLU A 76 -9.97 -4.51 8.86
N GLU A 77 -10.72 -4.12 7.83
CA GLU A 77 -10.39 -4.46 6.45
C GLU A 77 -9.10 -3.76 6.00
N MET A 78 -8.93 -2.50 6.40
CA MET A 78 -7.71 -1.74 6.11
C MET A 78 -6.49 -2.40 6.76
N ASP A 79 -6.62 -2.83 8.01
CA ASP A 79 -5.54 -3.49 8.73
C ASP A 79 -5.19 -4.84 8.10
N LYS A 80 -6.17 -5.59 7.63
CA LYS A 80 -5.96 -6.85 6.90
C LYS A 80 -5.18 -6.62 5.61
N GLU A 81 -5.55 -5.59 4.85
CA GLU A 81 -4.86 -5.25 3.61
C GLU A 81 -3.42 -4.84 3.87
N TYR A 82 -3.19 -4.05 4.90
CA TYR A 82 -1.83 -3.67 5.29
C TYR A 82 -1.00 -4.89 5.69
N ASN A 83 -1.56 -5.77 6.51
CA ASN A 83 -0.86 -6.97 6.97
C ASN A 83 -0.54 -7.92 5.81
N LYS A 84 -1.45 -8.06 4.85
CA LYS A 84 -1.22 -8.84 3.64
C LYS A 84 -0.01 -8.33 2.88
N LEU A 85 0.07 -7.02 2.69
CA LEU A 85 1.19 -6.38 2.02
C LEU A 85 2.48 -6.54 2.81
N ALA A 86 2.43 -6.33 4.11
CA ALA A 86 3.59 -6.45 4.99
C ALA A 86 4.16 -7.88 4.98
N GLU A 87 3.30 -8.88 5.02
CA GLU A 87 3.72 -10.29 4.94
C GLU A 87 4.35 -10.62 3.59
N PHE A 88 3.80 -10.09 2.51
CA PHE A 88 4.38 -10.23 1.18
C PHE A 88 5.79 -9.65 1.14
N LEU A 89 5.96 -8.42 1.62
CA LEU A 89 7.24 -7.73 1.58
C LEU A 89 8.29 -8.36 2.48
N LYS A 90 7.89 -8.98 3.59
CA LYS A 90 8.81 -9.69 4.49
C LYS A 90 9.61 -10.77 3.77
N LYS A 91 9.03 -11.40 2.77
CA LYS A 91 9.71 -12.44 1.99
C LYS A 91 10.93 -11.89 1.27
N TYR A 92 10.93 -10.62 0.96
CA TYR A 92 11.95 -9.98 0.13
C TYR A 92 12.79 -8.96 0.88
N LEU A 93 12.39 -8.56 2.09
CA LEU A 93 13.09 -7.58 2.91
C LEU A 93 14.00 -8.19 3.98
N ALA A 94 14.00 -9.48 4.09
CA ALA A 94 14.81 -10.15 5.12
C ALA A 94 16.30 -10.02 4.90
#